data_38d962a803cc6c648b5394d4074e167c
#
_entry.id   38d962a803cc6c648b5394d4074e167c
#
_cell.length_a   1.000
_cell.length_b   1.000
_cell.length_c   1.000
_cell.angle_alpha   90.00
_cell.angle_beta   90.00
_cell.angle_gamma   90.00
#
_symmetry.space_group_name_H-M   'P 1'
#
loop_
_entity.id
_entity.type
_entity.pdbx_description
1 polymer ?
#
loop_
_entity_poly.entity_id
_entity_poly.type
_entity_poly.pdbx_seq_one_letter_code
_entity_poly.pdbx_strand_id
1 'polypeptide(L)'
;MAWPGFRRIFATVRQGQPADRSDKLPTRFARALLEVAMQKPLASARPLVNIFHTFIFFGFSFYLLVNVVDVLEAFVPNWETIWQGPLADGFNLLADLFSVFVLVGMLFFLHRRFITKPKVLEFNSNVLLHPGVAAGGVRRDSLIVGGFILLHVGSRWVGSALQLAEAGSPDPWLPTASILLPLFTGMEPGLLEQTIRATWWLALGLILLFIPYFPRSKHIHLMVAPVNLALRRETPRGALDAVQDPAQPGSTTLAGLPWPQVLDAFACIMCTRCHEVCPAHESGTPLSPSALEINKRYHINAHATEVAASGARQNMLEYAISPDAVWSCTACYACVQICPVGNEPMHDILELRRSLVFDGKMPDELGEVLRSLDEQGNSFGESNRRRSKWTRKLDIKDARKEAVDLLWFVGDFASFNQSCTATTRKVAEVLTAAGVDFGIIRRGERSAGNDVRRVGEEGLF
;
A
#
# COMPACT_ATOMS: atom_id res chain seq x y z
N MET A 1 9.96 4.58 25.86
CA MET A 1 10.48 3.42 25.10
C MET A 1 10.11 3.47 23.60
N ALA A 2 8.91 3.89 23.18
CA ALA A 2 8.55 4.06 21.75
C ALA A 2 9.14 5.29 21.07
N TRP A 3 9.37 6.38 21.82
CA TRP A 3 9.84 7.66 21.30
C TRP A 3 11.08 7.59 20.37
N PRO A 4 12.14 6.84 20.71
CA PRO A 4 13.28 6.67 19.79
C PRO A 4 12.88 6.04 18.45
N GLY A 5 11.88 5.15 18.44
CA GLY A 5 11.35 4.55 17.21
C GLY A 5 10.62 5.56 16.34
N PHE A 6 9.72 6.36 16.91
CA PHE A 6 9.00 7.42 16.18
C PHE A 6 9.95 8.52 15.68
N ARG A 7 10.87 8.97 16.53
CA ARG A 7 11.90 9.94 16.12
C ARG A 7 12.70 9.44 14.91
N ARG A 8 12.99 8.14 14.87
CA ARG A 8 13.71 7.49 13.78
C ARG A 8 12.90 7.47 12.50
N ILE A 9 11.60 7.10 12.57
CA ILE A 9 10.69 7.15 11.41
C ILE A 9 10.67 8.57 10.84
N PHE A 10 10.44 9.57 11.68
CA PHE A 10 10.43 10.97 11.26
C PHE A 10 11.75 11.42 10.63
N ALA A 11 12.88 11.08 11.25
CA ALA A 11 14.20 11.40 10.72
C ALA A 11 14.45 10.73 9.36
N THR A 12 14.05 9.47 9.20
CA THR A 12 14.16 8.74 7.92
C THR A 12 13.33 9.40 6.81
N VAL A 13 12.07 9.71 7.08
CA VAL A 13 11.19 10.35 6.10
C VAL A 13 11.70 11.71 5.68
N ARG A 14 12.28 12.49 6.62
CA ARG A 14 12.89 13.79 6.32
C ARG A 14 14.15 13.74 5.46
N GLN A 15 14.77 12.58 5.27
CA GLN A 15 15.88 12.42 4.34
C GLN A 15 15.43 12.39 2.87
N GLY A 16 14.17 12.10 2.61
CA GLY A 16 13.60 12.11 1.26
C GLY A 16 13.56 13.52 0.66
N GLN A 17 13.58 13.58 -0.66
CA GLN A 17 13.52 14.83 -1.42
C GLN A 17 12.21 15.59 -1.15
N PRO A 18 12.22 16.91 -1.22
CA PRO A 18 11.01 17.72 -1.06
C PRO A 18 9.91 17.30 -2.03
N ALA A 19 8.68 17.23 -1.55
CA ALA A 19 7.49 17.05 -2.36
C ALA A 19 6.35 17.83 -1.71
N ASP A 20 5.65 18.65 -2.49
CA ASP A 20 4.53 19.42 -1.97
C ASP A 20 3.29 18.55 -1.88
N ARG A 21 2.83 18.34 -0.65
CA ARG A 21 1.59 17.65 -0.28
C ARG A 21 0.81 18.47 0.75
N SER A 22 1.13 19.77 0.87
CA SER A 22 0.62 20.63 1.93
C SER A 22 -0.71 21.30 1.59
N ASP A 23 -1.17 21.23 0.34
CA ASP A 23 -2.42 21.82 -0.08
C ASP A 23 -3.63 21.17 0.63
N LYS A 24 -4.58 22.01 1.08
CA LYS A 24 -5.88 21.58 1.65
C LYS A 24 -5.77 20.51 2.77
N LEU A 25 -4.69 20.49 3.57
CA LEU A 25 -4.43 19.48 4.60
C LEU A 25 -5.64 19.15 5.47
N PRO A 26 -6.42 20.11 6.03
CA PRO A 26 -7.57 19.75 6.86
C PRO A 26 -8.62 18.92 6.12
N THR A 27 -8.92 19.26 4.87
CA THR A 27 -9.87 18.52 4.04
C THR A 27 -9.34 17.12 3.68
N ARG A 28 -8.05 17.02 3.36
CA ARG A 28 -7.39 15.75 3.06
C ARG A 28 -7.43 14.81 4.25
N PHE A 29 -7.10 15.32 5.46
CA PHE A 29 -7.15 14.52 6.69
C PHE A 29 -8.57 14.11 7.04
N ALA A 30 -9.56 15.00 6.97
CA ALA A 30 -10.96 14.68 7.22
C ALA A 30 -11.46 13.58 6.27
N ARG A 31 -11.13 13.70 4.97
CA ARG A 31 -11.46 12.68 3.97
C ARG A 31 -10.76 11.35 4.25
N ALA A 32 -9.47 11.36 4.57
CA ALA A 32 -8.72 10.14 4.87
C ALA A 32 -9.27 9.42 6.11
N LEU A 33 -9.58 10.15 7.18
CA LEU A 33 -10.20 9.59 8.38
C LEU A 33 -11.57 8.96 8.08
N LEU A 34 -12.39 9.64 7.26
CA LEU A 34 -13.68 9.12 6.84
C LEU A 34 -13.53 7.85 5.96
N GLU A 35 -12.59 7.85 5.00
CA GLU A 35 -12.30 6.68 4.17
C GLU A 35 -11.82 5.49 5.01
N VAL A 36 -10.98 5.73 6.03
CA VAL A 36 -10.50 4.70 6.96
C VAL A 36 -11.64 4.19 7.83
N ALA A 37 -12.46 5.08 8.41
CA ALA A 37 -13.61 4.70 9.24
C ALA A 37 -14.63 3.86 8.45
N MET A 38 -14.89 4.22 7.20
CA MET A 38 -15.78 3.45 6.31
C MET A 38 -15.11 2.20 5.71
N GLN A 39 -13.86 1.93 5.99
CA GLN A 39 -13.08 0.83 5.40
C GLN A 39 -13.09 0.83 3.85
N LYS A 40 -13.34 2.01 3.23
CA LYS A 40 -13.52 2.16 1.78
C LYS A 40 -12.35 1.60 0.95
N PRO A 41 -11.05 1.84 1.31
CA PRO A 41 -9.93 1.32 0.54
C PRO A 41 -9.82 -0.22 0.57
N LEU A 42 -10.46 -0.86 1.54
CA LEU A 42 -10.44 -2.31 1.71
C LEU A 42 -11.59 -3.00 0.97
N ALA A 43 -12.72 -2.30 0.76
CA ALA A 43 -13.97 -2.89 0.27
C ALA A 43 -13.89 -3.48 -1.14
N SER A 44 -12.97 -2.99 -1.99
CA SER A 44 -12.90 -3.33 -3.42
C SER A 44 -12.27 -4.69 -3.74
N ALA A 45 -11.55 -5.33 -2.80
CA ALA A 45 -10.85 -6.58 -3.04
C ALA A 45 -10.90 -7.50 -1.81
N ARG A 46 -10.97 -8.80 -2.02
CA ARG A 46 -10.94 -9.83 -0.97
C ARG A 46 -12.01 -9.63 0.12
N PRO A 47 -13.32 -9.75 -0.18
CA PRO A 47 -14.41 -9.37 0.74
C PRO A 47 -14.37 -10.12 2.08
N LEU A 48 -14.11 -11.44 2.07
CA LEU A 48 -14.00 -12.24 3.31
C LEU A 48 -12.86 -11.73 4.22
N VAL A 49 -11.71 -11.41 3.63
CA VAL A 49 -10.56 -10.84 4.38
C VAL A 49 -10.93 -9.49 4.98
N ASN A 50 -11.75 -8.70 4.28
CA ASN A 50 -12.18 -7.40 4.76
C ASN A 50 -13.14 -7.50 5.95
N ILE A 51 -14.07 -8.46 5.95
CA ILE A 51 -14.97 -8.70 7.10
C ILE A 51 -14.16 -8.96 8.37
N PHE A 52 -13.21 -9.90 8.33
CA PHE A 52 -12.38 -10.20 9.50
C PHE A 52 -11.44 -9.04 9.88
N HIS A 53 -10.98 -8.26 8.89
CA HIS A 53 -10.22 -7.05 9.20
C HIS A 53 -11.10 -6.00 9.88
N THR A 54 -12.34 -5.84 9.46
CA THR A 54 -13.31 -4.92 10.07
C THR A 54 -13.57 -5.27 11.52
N PHE A 55 -13.68 -6.56 11.85
CA PHE A 55 -13.78 -7.02 13.26
C PHE A 55 -12.60 -6.54 14.11
N ILE A 56 -11.38 -6.74 13.58
CA ILE A 56 -10.16 -6.28 14.28
C ILE A 56 -10.11 -4.75 14.33
N PHE A 57 -10.42 -4.05 13.25
CA PHE A 57 -10.33 -2.60 13.18
C PHE A 57 -11.24 -1.90 14.19
N PHE A 58 -12.54 -2.22 14.20
CA PHE A 58 -13.48 -1.58 15.11
C PHE A 58 -13.27 -2.06 16.55
N GLY A 59 -13.04 -3.37 16.75
CA GLY A 59 -12.74 -3.90 18.07
C GLY A 59 -11.47 -3.29 18.66
N PHE A 60 -10.37 -3.24 17.90
CA PHE A 60 -9.12 -2.67 18.38
C PHE A 60 -9.22 -1.16 18.62
N SER A 61 -9.97 -0.42 17.78
CA SER A 61 -10.23 1.00 18.00
C SER A 61 -11.02 1.24 19.28
N PHE A 62 -12.01 0.40 19.58
CA PHE A 62 -12.75 0.45 20.83
C PHE A 62 -11.89 0.08 22.03
N TYR A 63 -10.97 -0.89 21.86
CA TYR A 63 -10.02 -1.29 22.91
C TYR A 63 -9.06 -0.17 23.36
N LEU A 64 -8.85 0.87 22.56
CA LEU A 64 -8.15 2.06 23.06
C LEU A 64 -8.90 2.71 24.21
N LEU A 65 -10.24 2.78 24.15
CA LEU A 65 -11.09 3.28 25.24
C LEU A 65 -11.12 2.29 26.40
N VAL A 66 -11.20 0.99 26.10
CA VAL A 66 -11.16 -0.08 27.13
C VAL A 66 -9.89 0.04 27.98
N ASN A 67 -8.72 0.18 27.34
CA ASN A 67 -7.46 0.32 28.07
C ASN A 67 -7.40 1.63 28.89
N VAL A 68 -8.04 2.72 28.44
CA VAL A 68 -8.16 3.94 29.25
C VAL A 68 -9.03 3.68 30.49
N VAL A 69 -10.16 2.99 30.36
CA VAL A 69 -11.04 2.65 31.48
C VAL A 69 -10.31 1.73 32.46
N ASP A 70 -9.61 0.69 32.00
CA ASP A 70 -8.82 -0.23 32.83
C ASP A 70 -7.72 0.52 33.63
N VAL A 71 -7.09 1.54 33.04
CA VAL A 71 -6.11 2.39 33.76
C VAL A 71 -6.82 3.28 34.78
N LEU A 72 -7.98 3.88 34.44
CA LEU A 72 -8.74 4.69 35.38
C LEU A 72 -9.21 3.87 36.57
N GLU A 73 -9.73 2.65 36.35
CA GLU A 73 -10.11 1.69 37.40
C GLU A 73 -8.94 1.41 38.37
N ALA A 74 -7.73 1.25 37.83
CA ALA A 74 -6.55 0.96 38.67
C ALA A 74 -6.08 2.15 39.52
N PHE A 75 -6.30 3.39 39.09
CA PHE A 75 -5.70 4.60 39.72
C PHE A 75 -6.70 5.58 40.31
N VAL A 76 -8.01 5.49 39.97
CA VAL A 76 -9.05 6.39 40.51
C VAL A 76 -9.76 5.71 41.67
N PRO A 77 -9.66 6.27 42.89
CA PRO A 77 -10.37 5.72 44.06
C PRO A 77 -11.90 5.72 43.81
N ASN A 78 -12.56 4.65 44.26
CA ASN A 78 -14.02 4.46 44.13
C ASN A 78 -14.52 4.48 42.68
N TRP A 79 -13.69 4.06 41.70
CA TRP A 79 -14.08 3.99 40.30
C TRP A 79 -15.37 3.24 40.08
N GLU A 80 -15.58 2.12 40.78
CA GLU A 80 -16.80 1.30 40.70
C GLU A 80 -18.07 2.09 40.99
N THR A 81 -17.99 3.10 41.87
CA THR A 81 -19.14 3.96 42.20
C THR A 81 -19.38 5.04 41.13
N ILE A 82 -18.34 5.45 40.45
CA ILE A 82 -18.38 6.48 39.37
C ILE A 82 -18.84 5.84 38.06
N TRP A 83 -18.34 4.65 37.75
CA TRP A 83 -18.56 3.92 36.49
C TRP A 83 -19.73 2.92 36.63
N GLN A 84 -20.95 3.44 36.69
CA GLN A 84 -22.21 2.67 36.84
C GLN A 84 -23.31 3.20 35.92
N GLY A 85 -24.33 2.36 35.73
CA GLY A 85 -25.52 2.72 34.96
C GLY A 85 -25.44 2.40 33.47
N PRO A 86 -26.45 2.83 32.70
CA PRO A 86 -26.63 2.37 31.33
C PRO A 86 -25.43 2.62 30.38
N LEU A 87 -24.61 3.64 30.66
CA LEU A 87 -23.41 3.93 29.88
C LEU A 87 -22.32 2.88 30.12
N ALA A 88 -22.08 2.52 31.39
CA ALA A 88 -21.13 1.47 31.76
C ALA A 88 -21.59 0.09 31.24
N ASP A 89 -22.88 -0.19 31.36
CA ASP A 89 -23.50 -1.42 30.87
C ASP A 89 -23.34 -1.57 29.37
N GLY A 90 -23.66 -0.53 28.58
CA GLY A 90 -23.46 -0.52 27.13
C GLY A 90 -22.00 -0.62 26.72
N PHE A 91 -21.10 0.02 27.46
CA PHE A 91 -19.66 -0.09 27.26
C PHE A 91 -19.15 -1.52 27.47
N ASN A 92 -19.56 -2.16 28.57
CA ASN A 92 -19.19 -3.54 28.91
C ASN A 92 -19.70 -4.53 27.86
N LEU A 93 -20.94 -4.37 27.38
CA LEU A 93 -21.49 -5.18 26.30
C LEU A 93 -20.66 -5.05 25.02
N LEU A 94 -20.32 -3.83 24.63
CA LEU A 94 -19.49 -3.61 23.44
C LEU A 94 -18.06 -4.17 23.61
N ALA A 95 -17.45 -4.00 24.78
CA ALA A 95 -16.13 -4.54 25.09
C ALA A 95 -16.12 -6.08 25.01
N ASP A 96 -17.16 -6.73 25.56
CA ASP A 96 -17.30 -8.19 25.55
C ASP A 96 -17.49 -8.73 24.13
N LEU A 97 -18.40 -8.15 23.33
CA LEU A 97 -18.63 -8.56 21.94
C LEU A 97 -17.42 -8.31 21.04
N PHE A 98 -16.79 -7.14 21.17
CA PHE A 98 -15.58 -6.84 20.39
C PHE A 98 -14.40 -7.71 20.78
N SER A 99 -14.31 -8.20 22.00
CA SER A 99 -13.30 -9.19 22.40
C SER A 99 -13.37 -10.41 21.50
N VAL A 100 -14.56 -10.99 21.35
CA VAL A 100 -14.77 -12.18 20.50
C VAL A 100 -14.51 -11.87 19.03
N PHE A 101 -14.99 -10.73 18.52
CA PHE A 101 -14.76 -10.35 17.12
C PHE A 101 -13.27 -10.18 16.81
N VAL A 102 -12.50 -9.55 17.69
CA VAL A 102 -11.03 -9.41 17.52
C VAL A 102 -10.35 -10.78 17.57
N LEU A 103 -10.71 -11.64 18.54
CA LEU A 103 -10.12 -12.97 18.66
C LEU A 103 -10.40 -13.82 17.42
N VAL A 104 -11.65 -13.87 16.96
CA VAL A 104 -12.04 -14.62 15.76
C VAL A 104 -11.35 -14.06 14.52
N GLY A 105 -11.31 -12.74 14.36
CA GLY A 105 -10.62 -12.08 13.26
C GLY A 105 -9.12 -12.39 13.25
N MET A 106 -8.47 -12.37 14.39
CA MET A 106 -7.04 -12.66 14.51
C MET A 106 -6.72 -14.13 14.26
N LEU A 107 -7.54 -15.05 14.79
CA LEU A 107 -7.41 -16.48 14.49
C LEU A 107 -7.56 -16.75 13.00
N PHE A 108 -8.51 -16.10 12.30
CA PHE A 108 -8.63 -16.19 10.85
C PHE A 108 -7.36 -15.75 10.13
N PHE A 109 -6.75 -14.61 10.52
CA PHE A 109 -5.53 -14.13 9.88
C PHE A 109 -4.31 -15.02 10.13
N LEU A 110 -4.17 -15.57 11.35
CA LEU A 110 -3.09 -16.51 11.66
C LEU A 110 -3.29 -17.83 10.92
N HIS A 111 -4.52 -18.38 10.92
CA HIS A 111 -4.86 -19.56 10.14
C HIS A 111 -4.53 -19.36 8.66
N ARG A 112 -4.97 -18.23 8.08
CA ARG A 112 -4.70 -17.89 6.69
C ARG A 112 -3.21 -17.78 6.39
N ARG A 113 -2.42 -17.19 7.28
CA ARG A 113 -0.97 -16.98 7.08
C ARG A 113 -0.14 -18.24 7.28
N PHE A 114 -0.51 -19.10 8.24
CA PHE A 114 0.33 -20.21 8.65
C PHE A 114 -0.17 -21.58 8.20
N ILE A 115 -1.50 -21.75 8.03
CA ILE A 115 -2.13 -23.01 7.66
C ILE A 115 -2.54 -23.01 6.19
N THR A 116 -3.43 -22.11 5.78
CA THR A 116 -3.94 -22.06 4.40
C THR A 116 -2.88 -21.64 3.38
N LYS A 117 -2.01 -20.68 3.71
CA LYS A 117 -0.89 -20.18 2.88
C LYS A 117 -1.30 -19.95 1.41
N PRO A 118 -2.29 -19.09 1.13
CA PRO A 118 -2.73 -18.89 -0.23
C PRO A 118 -1.59 -18.29 -1.08
N LYS A 119 -1.48 -18.72 -2.34
CA LYS A 119 -0.43 -18.29 -3.29
C LYS A 119 -0.27 -16.78 -3.38
N VAL A 120 -1.35 -16.02 -3.26
CA VAL A 120 -1.31 -14.54 -3.26
C VAL A 120 -0.51 -13.91 -2.11
N LEU A 121 -0.04 -14.70 -1.13
CA LEU A 121 0.86 -14.24 -0.06
C LEU A 121 2.32 -14.68 -0.27
N GLU A 122 2.61 -15.37 -1.36
CA GLU A 122 3.92 -15.86 -1.72
C GLU A 122 4.54 -14.99 -2.82
N PHE A 123 5.86 -14.95 -2.89
CA PHE A 123 6.58 -14.27 -3.95
C PHE A 123 7.09 -15.30 -4.96
N ASN A 124 7.15 -14.94 -6.23
CA ASN A 124 7.78 -15.76 -7.25
C ASN A 124 9.27 -15.95 -6.90
N SER A 125 9.83 -17.10 -7.23
CA SER A 125 11.20 -17.47 -6.85
C SER A 125 12.30 -16.56 -7.42
N ASN A 126 12.00 -15.83 -8.48
CA ASN A 126 12.90 -14.88 -9.15
C ASN A 126 12.78 -13.44 -8.62
N VAL A 127 11.89 -13.17 -7.66
CA VAL A 127 11.74 -11.84 -7.04
C VAL A 127 12.87 -11.59 -6.05
N LEU A 128 13.53 -10.44 -6.18
CA LEU A 128 14.53 -10.01 -5.20
C LEU A 128 13.87 -9.77 -3.84
N LEU A 129 14.33 -10.46 -2.82
CA LEU A 129 13.90 -10.30 -1.44
C LEU A 129 15.07 -9.87 -0.55
N HIS A 130 14.83 -8.85 0.28
CA HIS A 130 15.77 -8.47 1.34
C HIS A 130 16.04 -9.70 2.25
N PRO A 131 17.30 -9.91 2.73
CA PRO A 131 17.63 -11.09 3.55
C PRO A 131 16.69 -11.34 4.73
N GLY A 132 16.26 -10.28 5.42
CA GLY A 132 15.28 -10.38 6.50
C GLY A 132 13.89 -10.84 6.06
N VAL A 133 13.48 -10.55 4.83
CA VAL A 133 12.22 -11.02 4.24
C VAL A 133 12.34 -12.48 3.83
N ALA A 134 13.43 -12.84 3.13
CA ALA A 134 13.75 -14.22 2.73
C ALA A 134 13.83 -15.17 3.93
N ALA A 135 14.37 -14.69 5.07
CA ALA A 135 14.42 -15.42 6.34
C ALA A 135 13.05 -15.50 7.07
N GLY A 136 11.95 -15.20 6.40
CA GLY A 136 10.59 -15.31 6.96
C GLY A 136 10.17 -14.18 7.90
N GLY A 137 10.82 -13.01 7.82
CA GLY A 137 10.54 -11.86 8.68
C GLY A 137 9.09 -11.43 8.68
N VAL A 138 8.41 -11.40 7.52
CA VAL A 138 6.98 -11.05 7.40
C VAL A 138 6.09 -12.02 8.18
N ARG A 139 6.42 -13.32 8.17
CA ARG A 139 5.69 -14.35 8.93
C ARG A 139 5.93 -14.17 10.43
N ARG A 140 7.21 -13.95 10.82
CA ARG A 140 7.59 -13.70 12.23
C ARG A 140 6.90 -12.46 12.78
N ASP A 141 6.88 -11.33 12.05
CA ASP A 141 6.16 -10.12 12.46
C ASP A 141 4.64 -10.37 12.60
N SER A 142 4.06 -11.17 11.68
CA SER A 142 2.65 -11.56 11.77
C SER A 142 2.35 -12.41 13.01
N LEU A 143 3.26 -13.29 13.41
CA LEU A 143 3.10 -14.11 14.60
C LEU A 143 3.22 -13.27 15.88
N ILE A 144 4.20 -12.37 15.96
CA ILE A 144 4.41 -11.49 17.12
C ILE A 144 3.19 -10.59 17.31
N VAL A 145 2.75 -9.89 16.25
CA VAL A 145 1.60 -8.99 16.32
C VAL A 145 0.31 -9.75 16.60
N GLY A 146 0.08 -10.88 15.92
CA GLY A 146 -1.13 -11.69 16.13
C GLY A 146 -1.16 -12.35 17.51
N GLY A 147 -0.03 -12.87 17.98
CA GLY A 147 0.12 -13.43 19.32
C GLY A 147 -0.10 -12.38 20.41
N PHE A 148 0.48 -11.18 20.24
CA PHE A 148 0.23 -10.04 21.13
C PHE A 148 -1.28 -9.74 21.23
N ILE A 149 -1.98 -9.60 20.11
CA ILE A 149 -3.41 -9.26 20.11
C ILE A 149 -4.24 -10.37 20.76
N LEU A 150 -3.97 -11.65 20.42
CA LEU A 150 -4.69 -12.78 21.01
C LEU A 150 -4.49 -12.88 22.53
N LEU A 151 -3.25 -12.70 22.99
CA LEU A 151 -2.95 -12.77 24.41
C LEU A 151 -3.51 -11.57 25.17
N HIS A 152 -3.36 -10.36 24.64
CA HIS A 152 -3.87 -9.14 25.26
C HIS A 152 -5.40 -9.17 25.41
N VAL A 153 -6.11 -9.36 24.29
CA VAL A 153 -7.59 -9.37 24.28
C VAL A 153 -8.15 -10.62 24.95
N GLY A 154 -7.52 -11.78 24.73
CA GLY A 154 -7.92 -13.04 25.33
C GLY A 154 -7.77 -13.06 26.84
N SER A 155 -6.67 -12.51 27.38
CA SER A 155 -6.47 -12.41 28.83
C SER A 155 -7.53 -11.53 29.49
N ARG A 156 -7.86 -10.40 28.88
CA ARG A 156 -8.91 -9.53 29.37
C ARG A 156 -10.27 -10.23 29.36
N TRP A 157 -10.63 -10.89 28.26
CA TRP A 157 -11.89 -11.60 28.12
C TRP A 157 -12.03 -12.75 29.14
N VAL A 158 -10.96 -13.54 29.34
CA VAL A 158 -10.90 -14.58 30.39
C VAL A 158 -10.94 -13.95 31.78
N GLY A 159 -10.28 -12.83 31.99
CA GLY A 159 -10.32 -12.07 33.24
C GLY A 159 -11.73 -11.64 33.62
N SER A 160 -12.53 -11.16 32.65
CA SER A 160 -13.96 -10.86 32.90
C SER A 160 -14.75 -12.09 33.31
N ALA A 161 -14.51 -13.26 32.68
CA ALA A 161 -15.18 -14.50 33.10
C ALA A 161 -14.79 -14.97 34.51
N LEU A 162 -13.53 -14.77 34.90
CA LEU A 162 -13.06 -15.05 36.27
C LEU A 162 -13.69 -14.11 37.30
N GLN A 163 -13.87 -12.82 36.99
CA GLN A 163 -14.59 -11.86 37.85
C GLN A 163 -16.07 -12.26 38.03
N LEU A 164 -16.73 -12.75 36.95
CA LEU A 164 -18.07 -13.32 37.08
C LEU A 164 -18.12 -14.56 37.97
N ALA A 165 -17.07 -15.41 37.94
CA ALA A 165 -16.96 -16.56 38.82
C ALA A 165 -16.78 -16.14 40.28
N GLU A 166 -16.06 -15.06 40.56
CA GLU A 166 -15.94 -14.47 41.90
C GLU A 166 -17.27 -13.89 42.38
N ALA A 167 -18.02 -13.21 41.49
CA ALA A 167 -19.35 -12.68 41.76
C ALA A 167 -20.44 -13.79 41.91
N GLY A 168 -20.17 -15.00 41.44
CA GLY A 168 -21.05 -16.17 41.55
C GLY A 168 -22.26 -16.13 40.60
N SER A 169 -22.34 -15.19 39.67
CA SER A 169 -23.50 -15.03 38.77
C SER A 169 -23.08 -14.50 37.39
N PRO A 170 -23.83 -14.88 36.34
CA PRO A 170 -23.63 -14.28 35.01
C PRO A 170 -24.09 -12.82 34.98
N ASP A 171 -23.52 -12.03 34.08
CA ASP A 171 -23.90 -10.65 33.83
C ASP A 171 -24.50 -10.53 32.42
N PRO A 172 -25.72 -9.98 32.26
CA PRO A 172 -26.35 -9.78 30.94
C PRO A 172 -25.56 -8.81 30.02
N TRP A 173 -24.69 -7.97 30.58
CA TRP A 173 -23.85 -7.04 29.85
C TRP A 173 -22.47 -7.62 29.48
N LEU A 174 -22.18 -8.83 29.93
CA LEU A 174 -20.99 -9.62 29.58
C LEU A 174 -21.40 -11.01 29.05
N PRO A 175 -22.25 -11.09 28.00
CA PRO A 175 -22.84 -12.37 27.58
C PRO A 175 -21.80 -13.40 27.12
N THR A 176 -20.71 -12.97 26.44
CA THR A 176 -19.72 -13.92 25.93
C THR A 176 -18.75 -14.38 27.02
N ALA A 177 -18.39 -13.54 27.98
CA ALA A 177 -17.63 -13.93 29.16
C ALA A 177 -18.46 -14.85 30.06
N SER A 178 -19.79 -14.60 30.20
CA SER A 178 -20.72 -15.45 30.95
C SER A 178 -20.77 -16.89 30.40
N ILE A 179 -20.54 -17.13 29.13
CA ILE A 179 -20.44 -18.48 28.56
C ILE A 179 -19.23 -19.24 29.14
N LEU A 180 -18.16 -18.55 29.51
CA LEU A 180 -16.97 -19.17 30.10
C LEU A 180 -17.10 -19.37 31.61
N LEU A 181 -18.07 -18.75 32.28
CA LEU A 181 -18.28 -18.83 33.74
C LEU A 181 -18.25 -20.28 34.29
N PRO A 182 -18.91 -21.27 33.65
CA PRO A 182 -18.90 -22.64 34.18
C PRO A 182 -17.52 -23.29 34.26
N LEU A 183 -16.55 -22.82 33.46
CA LEU A 183 -15.19 -23.34 33.50
C LEU A 183 -14.41 -22.94 34.74
N PHE A 184 -14.84 -21.89 35.44
CA PHE A 184 -14.16 -21.30 36.57
C PHE A 184 -14.97 -21.42 37.87
N THR A 185 -16.22 -21.88 37.79
CA THR A 185 -17.09 -22.12 38.97
C THR A 185 -16.47 -23.20 39.87
N GLY A 186 -16.33 -22.90 41.15
CA GLY A 186 -15.74 -23.81 42.13
C GLY A 186 -14.22 -23.76 42.24
N MET A 187 -13.56 -22.81 41.58
CA MET A 187 -12.15 -22.54 41.87
C MET A 187 -11.93 -22.11 43.33
N GLU A 188 -10.81 -22.51 43.88
CA GLU A 188 -10.41 -22.09 45.23
C GLU A 188 -10.24 -20.54 45.25
N PRO A 189 -10.80 -19.83 46.25
CA PRO A 189 -10.83 -18.35 46.24
C PRO A 189 -9.46 -17.69 46.07
N GLY A 190 -8.42 -18.21 46.76
CA GLY A 190 -7.07 -17.65 46.63
C GLY A 190 -6.45 -17.86 45.23
N LEU A 191 -6.72 -18.98 44.57
CA LEU A 191 -6.30 -19.23 43.22
C LEU A 191 -7.07 -18.36 42.22
N LEU A 192 -8.36 -18.17 42.43
CA LEU A 192 -9.23 -17.33 41.61
C LEU A 192 -8.71 -15.88 41.60
N GLU A 193 -8.48 -15.29 42.76
CA GLU A 193 -7.95 -13.94 42.93
C GLU A 193 -6.56 -13.78 42.24
N GLN A 194 -5.66 -14.74 42.45
CA GLN A 194 -4.35 -14.72 41.78
C GLN A 194 -4.47 -14.79 40.28
N THR A 195 -5.40 -15.57 39.74
CA THR A 195 -5.60 -15.71 38.31
C THR A 195 -6.23 -14.45 37.71
N ILE A 196 -7.18 -13.81 38.38
CA ILE A 196 -7.74 -12.50 38.00
C ILE A 196 -6.61 -11.45 37.91
N ARG A 197 -5.76 -11.37 38.92
CA ARG A 197 -4.59 -10.46 38.89
C ARG A 197 -3.62 -10.79 37.77
N ALA A 198 -3.36 -12.06 37.50
CA ALA A 198 -2.48 -12.51 36.43
C ALA A 198 -3.02 -12.13 35.04
N THR A 199 -4.32 -12.32 34.79
CA THR A 199 -4.94 -11.93 33.51
C THR A 199 -4.92 -10.42 33.30
N TRP A 200 -5.14 -9.62 34.34
CA TRP A 200 -5.03 -8.16 34.27
C TRP A 200 -3.61 -7.70 33.93
N TRP A 201 -2.60 -8.22 34.66
CA TRP A 201 -1.20 -7.91 34.38
C TRP A 201 -0.75 -8.41 33.02
N LEU A 202 -1.25 -9.56 32.54
CA LEU A 202 -0.95 -10.07 31.23
C LEU A 202 -1.57 -9.17 30.15
N ALA A 203 -2.79 -8.70 30.34
CA ALA A 203 -3.45 -7.79 29.41
C ALA A 203 -2.69 -6.46 29.28
N LEU A 204 -2.49 -5.72 30.36
CA LEU A 204 -1.83 -4.41 30.33
C LEU A 204 -0.31 -4.50 30.17
N GLY A 205 0.34 -5.47 30.79
CA GLY A 205 1.79 -5.66 30.71
C GLY A 205 2.27 -5.99 29.28
N LEU A 206 1.48 -6.73 28.52
CA LEU A 206 1.79 -7.00 27.12
C LEU A 206 1.82 -5.72 26.27
N ILE A 207 0.99 -4.72 26.56
CA ILE A 207 1.05 -3.43 25.89
C ILE A 207 2.41 -2.77 26.12
N LEU A 208 2.87 -2.74 27.37
CA LEU A 208 4.18 -2.15 27.74
C LEU A 208 5.34 -2.86 27.04
N LEU A 209 5.28 -4.19 26.90
CA LEU A 209 6.27 -4.97 26.16
C LEU A 209 6.20 -4.74 24.65
N PHE A 210 5.01 -4.50 24.10
CA PHE A 210 4.80 -4.29 22.67
C PHE A 210 5.17 -2.87 22.21
N ILE A 211 5.08 -1.87 23.08
CA ILE A 211 5.38 -0.45 22.77
C ILE A 211 6.74 -0.25 22.09
N PRO A 212 7.87 -0.85 22.54
CA PRO A 212 9.17 -0.71 21.88
C PRO A 212 9.24 -1.40 20.51
N TYR A 213 8.45 -2.46 20.29
CA TYR A 213 8.38 -3.18 19.02
C TYR A 213 7.46 -2.49 18.01
N PHE A 214 6.44 -1.79 18.47
CA PHE A 214 5.39 -1.16 17.66
C PHE A 214 5.92 -0.35 16.46
N PRO A 215 6.90 0.58 16.60
CA PRO A 215 7.41 1.36 15.47
C PRO A 215 8.14 0.54 14.39
N ARG A 216 8.61 -0.67 14.74
CA ARG A 216 9.30 -1.59 13.82
C ARG A 216 8.37 -2.59 13.17
N SER A 217 7.24 -2.87 13.81
CA SER A 217 6.25 -3.85 13.34
C SER A 217 5.38 -3.29 12.22
N LYS A 218 4.72 -4.18 11.47
CA LYS A 218 3.68 -3.75 10.50
C LYS A 218 2.51 -3.01 11.19
N HIS A 219 2.38 -3.14 12.51
CA HIS A 219 1.28 -2.53 13.27
C HIS A 219 1.34 -0.99 13.29
N ILE A 220 2.51 -0.40 13.01
CA ILE A 220 2.68 1.05 12.85
C ILE A 220 1.76 1.66 11.80
N HIS A 221 1.24 0.83 10.86
CA HIS A 221 0.29 1.30 9.84
C HIS A 221 -0.97 1.95 10.45
N LEU A 222 -1.34 1.60 11.68
CA LEU A 222 -2.47 2.24 12.38
C LEU A 222 -2.31 3.77 12.44
N MET A 223 -1.09 4.25 12.60
CA MET A 223 -0.78 5.69 12.65
C MET A 223 -0.37 6.24 11.28
N VAL A 224 0.42 5.47 10.53
CA VAL A 224 1.02 5.96 9.28
C VAL A 224 0.06 5.86 8.09
N ALA A 225 -0.80 4.83 8.01
CA ALA A 225 -1.70 4.68 6.87
C ALA A 225 -2.74 5.81 6.73
N PRO A 226 -3.40 6.31 7.79
CA PRO A 226 -4.27 7.48 7.67
C PRO A 226 -3.53 8.73 7.19
N VAL A 227 -2.28 8.93 7.67
CA VAL A 227 -1.41 10.03 7.24
C VAL A 227 -1.06 9.87 5.77
N ASN A 228 -0.64 8.68 5.35
CA ASN A 228 -0.29 8.38 3.96
C ASN A 228 -1.48 8.60 3.01
N LEU A 229 -2.68 8.14 3.40
CA LEU A 229 -3.90 8.37 2.64
C LEU A 229 -4.26 9.86 2.52
N ALA A 230 -4.04 10.65 3.58
CA ALA A 230 -4.25 12.10 3.54
C ALA A 230 -3.25 12.80 2.61
N LEU A 231 -2.02 12.29 2.54
CA LEU A 231 -0.92 12.87 1.78
C LEU A 231 -0.75 12.26 0.37
N ARG A 232 -1.66 11.37 -0.05
CA ARG A 232 -1.65 10.79 -1.40
C ARG A 232 -1.74 11.84 -2.50
N ARG A 233 -1.31 11.50 -3.70
CA ARG A 233 -1.39 12.38 -4.87
C ARG A 233 -2.86 12.68 -5.22
N GLU A 234 -3.15 13.93 -5.55
CA GLU A 234 -4.46 14.37 -6.06
C GLU A 234 -4.44 14.67 -7.56
N THR A 235 -3.29 14.54 -8.20
CA THR A 235 -3.17 14.68 -9.66
C THR A 235 -3.99 13.60 -10.38
N PRO A 236 -4.47 13.87 -11.60
CA PRO A 236 -5.16 12.87 -12.41
C PRO A 236 -4.35 11.58 -12.52
N ARG A 237 -5.04 10.44 -12.56
CA ARG A 237 -4.39 9.13 -12.74
C ARG A 237 -3.60 9.13 -14.03
N GLY A 238 -2.34 8.71 -13.96
CA GLY A 238 -1.42 8.71 -15.11
C GLY A 238 -0.65 10.02 -15.33
N ALA A 239 -0.99 11.11 -14.66
CA ALA A 239 -0.14 12.28 -14.63
C ALA A 239 1.11 12.00 -13.81
N LEU A 240 2.28 12.17 -14.42
CA LEU A 240 3.58 12.04 -13.77
C LEU A 240 4.06 13.41 -13.30
N ASP A 241 4.70 13.48 -12.13
CA ASP A 241 5.31 14.71 -11.66
C ASP A 241 6.48 15.09 -12.58
N ALA A 242 6.66 16.37 -12.79
CA ALA A 242 7.86 16.88 -13.45
C ALA A 242 9.11 16.53 -12.62
N VAL A 243 10.23 16.33 -13.29
CA VAL A 243 11.52 16.15 -12.65
C VAL A 243 11.87 17.41 -11.87
N GLN A 244 12.29 17.26 -10.62
CA GLN A 244 12.64 18.40 -9.76
C GLN A 244 13.99 19.01 -10.18
N ASP A 245 14.96 18.17 -10.47
CA ASP A 245 16.28 18.57 -10.96
C ASP A 245 16.58 17.89 -12.31
N PRO A 246 16.49 18.62 -13.42
CA PRO A 246 16.82 18.07 -14.74
C PRO A 246 18.28 17.63 -14.89
N ALA A 247 19.20 18.12 -14.05
CA ALA A 247 20.60 17.72 -14.06
C ALA A 247 20.82 16.36 -13.37
N GLN A 248 19.87 15.92 -12.55
CA GLN A 248 19.91 14.62 -11.88
C GLN A 248 18.50 14.04 -11.76
N PRO A 249 17.92 13.59 -12.87
CA PRO A 249 16.55 13.06 -12.88
C PRO A 249 16.48 11.71 -12.17
N GLY A 250 15.57 11.60 -11.19
CA GLY A 250 15.33 10.38 -10.44
C GLY A 250 16.44 9.99 -9.46
N SER A 251 16.31 8.82 -8.86
CA SER A 251 17.31 8.30 -7.91
C SER A 251 17.25 6.79 -7.78
N THR A 252 18.42 6.17 -7.51
CA THR A 252 18.54 4.77 -7.11
C THR A 252 18.72 4.60 -5.60
N THR A 253 18.65 5.67 -4.82
CA THR A 253 18.80 5.62 -3.36
C THR A 253 17.50 6.03 -2.65
N LEU A 254 17.27 5.48 -1.46
CA LEU A 254 16.06 5.80 -0.69
C LEU A 254 15.98 7.30 -0.34
N ALA A 255 17.12 7.93 0.00
CA ALA A 255 17.17 9.35 0.31
C ALA A 255 16.96 10.26 -0.92
N GLY A 256 17.15 9.75 -2.10
CA GLY A 256 16.87 10.48 -3.34
C GLY A 256 15.41 10.37 -3.80
N LEU A 257 14.60 9.50 -3.20
CA LEU A 257 13.16 9.46 -3.45
C LEU A 257 12.45 10.65 -2.79
N PRO A 258 11.34 11.16 -3.36
CA PRO A 258 10.43 12.07 -2.67
C PRO A 258 10.00 11.53 -1.31
N TRP A 259 9.93 12.38 -0.29
CA TRP A 259 9.63 11.93 1.08
C TRP A 259 8.33 11.12 1.24
N PRO A 260 7.24 11.31 0.44
CA PRO A 260 6.07 10.45 0.56
C PRO A 260 6.36 9.00 0.18
N GLN A 261 7.22 8.76 -0.81
CA GLN A 261 7.65 7.42 -1.22
C GLN A 261 8.52 6.73 -0.15
N VAL A 262 9.24 7.51 0.67
CA VAL A 262 9.93 6.97 1.86
C VAL A 262 8.92 6.60 2.96
N LEU A 263 7.87 7.42 3.13
CA LEU A 263 6.78 7.17 4.10
C LEU A 263 6.01 5.89 3.75
N ASP A 264 5.83 5.58 2.48
CA ASP A 264 5.15 4.37 1.97
C ASP A 264 5.68 3.09 2.62
N ALA A 265 6.99 2.98 2.83
CA ALA A 265 7.59 1.83 3.49
C ALA A 265 7.03 1.59 4.90
N PHE A 266 6.65 2.64 5.63
CA PHE A 266 6.06 2.53 6.96
C PHE A 266 4.55 2.33 6.92
N ALA A 267 3.86 2.81 5.90
CA ALA A 267 2.43 2.58 5.71
C ALA A 267 2.12 1.15 5.24
N CYS A 268 3.07 0.48 4.56
CA CYS A 268 2.86 -0.85 4.00
C CYS A 268 2.46 -1.89 5.05
N ILE A 269 1.31 -2.54 4.84
CA ILE A 269 0.77 -3.61 5.69
C ILE A 269 1.16 -5.02 5.24
N MET A 270 2.00 -5.13 4.23
CA MET A 270 2.49 -6.41 3.68
C MET A 270 1.35 -7.36 3.24
N CYS A 271 0.29 -6.79 2.67
CA CYS A 271 -0.94 -7.51 2.30
C CYS A 271 -0.89 -8.15 0.92
N THR A 272 0.09 -7.80 0.11
CA THR A 272 0.34 -8.34 -1.25
C THR A 272 -0.72 -8.04 -2.33
N ARG A 273 -1.68 -7.14 -2.08
CA ARG A 273 -2.70 -6.78 -3.09
C ARG A 273 -2.10 -6.14 -4.35
N CYS A 274 -1.02 -5.37 -4.19
CA CYS A 274 -0.39 -4.67 -5.31
C CYS A 274 0.31 -5.62 -6.29
N HIS A 275 0.84 -6.76 -5.84
CA HIS A 275 1.39 -7.74 -6.78
C HIS A 275 0.31 -8.64 -7.41
N GLU A 276 -0.81 -8.88 -6.72
CA GLU A 276 -1.94 -9.66 -7.25
C GLU A 276 -2.57 -9.02 -8.49
N VAL A 277 -2.52 -7.69 -8.61
CA VAL A 277 -3.06 -6.97 -9.78
C VAL A 277 -1.97 -6.52 -10.76
N CYS A 278 -0.73 -6.90 -10.52
CA CYS A 278 0.39 -6.51 -11.37
C CYS A 278 0.52 -7.43 -12.57
N PRO A 279 0.32 -6.96 -13.83
CA PRO A 279 0.43 -7.82 -15.01
C PRO A 279 1.83 -8.39 -15.18
N ALA A 280 2.87 -7.67 -14.81
CA ALA A 280 4.23 -8.17 -14.84
C ALA A 280 4.45 -9.31 -13.84
N HIS A 281 3.94 -9.20 -12.61
CA HIS A 281 4.01 -10.27 -11.61
C HIS A 281 3.26 -11.53 -12.06
N GLU A 282 2.04 -11.37 -12.56
CA GLU A 282 1.20 -12.47 -13.05
C GLU A 282 1.81 -13.18 -14.27
N SER A 283 2.56 -12.45 -15.11
CA SER A 283 3.30 -13.06 -16.23
C SER A 283 4.60 -13.76 -15.83
N GLY A 284 4.93 -13.81 -14.54
CA GLY A 284 6.10 -14.52 -14.02
C GLY A 284 7.41 -13.74 -14.09
N THR A 285 7.39 -12.43 -14.38
CA THR A 285 8.60 -11.59 -14.34
C THR A 285 9.06 -11.36 -12.89
N PRO A 286 10.33 -10.93 -12.66
CA PRO A 286 10.85 -10.72 -11.31
C PRO A 286 10.24 -9.53 -10.55
N LEU A 287 9.29 -8.82 -11.15
CA LEU A 287 8.65 -7.67 -10.50
C LEU A 287 7.60 -8.09 -9.47
N SER A 288 7.75 -7.58 -8.26
CA SER A 288 6.70 -7.56 -7.24
C SER A 288 6.63 -6.18 -6.58
N PRO A 289 5.61 -5.35 -6.85
CA PRO A 289 5.45 -4.06 -6.19
C PRO A 289 5.35 -4.19 -4.66
N SER A 290 4.83 -5.32 -4.18
CA SER A 290 4.78 -5.62 -2.75
C SER A 290 6.17 -5.88 -2.16
N ALA A 291 7.02 -6.63 -2.88
CA ALA A 291 8.39 -6.90 -2.44
C ALA A 291 9.20 -5.61 -2.33
N LEU A 292 9.07 -4.70 -3.30
CA LEU A 292 9.72 -3.38 -3.27
C LEU A 292 9.45 -2.65 -1.95
N GLU A 293 8.17 -2.48 -1.58
CA GLU A 293 7.78 -1.77 -0.36
C GLU A 293 8.22 -2.49 0.92
N ILE A 294 8.11 -3.81 0.93
CA ILE A 294 8.52 -4.63 2.07
C ILE A 294 10.04 -4.60 2.24
N ASN A 295 10.79 -4.72 1.17
CA ASN A 295 12.25 -4.69 1.18
C ASN A 295 12.78 -3.33 1.66
N LYS A 296 12.20 -2.19 1.19
CA LYS A 296 12.49 -0.85 1.71
C LYS A 296 12.34 -0.81 3.23
N ARG A 297 11.21 -1.29 3.74
CA ARG A 297 10.96 -1.32 5.18
C ARG A 297 11.96 -2.17 5.95
N TYR A 298 12.27 -3.36 5.47
CA TYR A 298 13.22 -4.25 6.14
C TYR A 298 14.64 -3.68 6.12
N HIS A 299 15.03 -3.03 5.04
CA HIS A 299 16.31 -2.33 4.95
C HIS A 299 16.39 -1.17 5.97
N ILE A 300 15.35 -0.31 6.02
CA ILE A 300 15.26 0.78 7.01
C ILE A 300 15.34 0.24 8.44
N ASN A 301 14.66 -0.85 8.74
CA ASN A 301 14.69 -1.44 10.09
C ASN A 301 16.06 -2.05 10.44
N ALA A 302 16.76 -2.66 9.48
CA ALA A 302 18.08 -3.25 9.67
C ALA A 302 19.17 -2.19 9.88
N HIS A 303 19.10 -1.07 9.14
CA HIS A 303 20.09 0.01 9.13
C HIS A 303 19.55 1.30 9.75
N ALA A 304 18.66 1.19 10.71
CA ALA A 304 17.82 2.28 11.18
C ALA A 304 18.58 3.50 11.73
N THR A 305 19.76 3.30 12.32
CA THR A 305 20.59 4.41 12.85
C THR A 305 21.30 5.15 11.71
N GLU A 306 21.86 4.42 10.77
CA GLU A 306 22.54 4.95 9.60
C GLU A 306 21.55 5.70 8.69
N VAL A 307 20.41 5.08 8.36
CA VAL A 307 19.36 5.66 7.54
C VAL A 307 18.83 6.96 8.13
N ALA A 308 18.62 7.01 9.46
CA ALA A 308 18.14 8.21 10.12
C ALA A 308 19.19 9.34 10.20
N ALA A 309 20.48 9.01 10.16
CA ALA A 309 21.56 9.98 10.27
C ALA A 309 21.99 10.58 8.92
N SER A 310 22.07 9.74 7.88
CA SER A 310 22.67 10.12 6.60
C SER A 310 21.83 9.78 5.36
N GLY A 311 20.59 9.25 5.56
CA GLY A 311 19.82 8.63 4.52
C GLY A 311 20.42 7.28 4.08
N ALA A 312 19.61 6.36 3.59
CA ALA A 312 20.11 5.14 2.98
C ALA A 312 20.72 5.48 1.62
N ARG A 313 22.05 5.53 1.57
CA ARG A 313 22.80 5.79 0.34
C ARG A 313 23.04 4.53 -0.48
N GLN A 314 22.74 3.35 0.10
CA GLN A 314 22.83 2.09 -0.62
C GLN A 314 21.86 2.07 -1.79
N ASN A 315 22.32 1.51 -2.91
CA ASN A 315 21.53 1.40 -4.12
C ASN A 315 20.35 0.45 -3.90
N MET A 316 19.14 0.92 -4.15
CA MET A 316 17.90 0.14 -4.03
C MET A 316 17.87 -1.09 -4.96
N LEU A 317 18.64 -1.05 -6.05
CA LEU A 317 18.79 -2.18 -6.96
C LEU A 317 19.49 -3.39 -6.32
N GLU A 318 20.17 -3.20 -5.19
CA GLU A 318 20.87 -4.27 -4.47
C GLU A 318 19.98 -4.98 -3.44
N TYR A 319 18.96 -4.27 -2.90
CA TYR A 319 18.18 -4.81 -1.78
C TYR A 319 16.65 -4.69 -1.92
N ALA A 320 16.17 -3.76 -2.75
CA ALA A 320 14.73 -3.47 -2.84
C ALA A 320 14.07 -4.05 -4.09
N ILE A 321 14.74 -3.94 -5.25
CA ILE A 321 14.20 -4.35 -6.55
C ILE A 321 15.35 -4.66 -7.50
N SER A 322 15.26 -5.71 -8.32
CA SER A 322 16.29 -6.00 -9.32
C SER A 322 16.15 -5.10 -10.56
N PRO A 323 17.25 -4.86 -11.32
CA PRO A 323 17.17 -4.11 -12.58
C PRO A 323 16.13 -4.67 -13.56
N ASP A 324 16.08 -5.99 -13.73
CA ASP A 324 15.10 -6.65 -14.61
C ASP A 324 13.65 -6.38 -14.15
N ALA A 325 13.42 -6.32 -12.84
CA ALA A 325 12.10 -5.99 -12.31
C ALA A 325 11.73 -4.53 -12.58
N VAL A 326 12.68 -3.59 -12.53
CA VAL A 326 12.44 -2.18 -12.90
C VAL A 326 11.94 -2.09 -14.34
N TRP A 327 12.58 -2.80 -15.27
CA TRP A 327 12.20 -2.77 -16.70
C TRP A 327 10.95 -3.59 -17.01
N SER A 328 10.57 -4.56 -16.17
CA SER A 328 9.33 -5.33 -16.33
C SER A 328 8.07 -4.51 -16.03
N CYS A 329 8.17 -3.35 -15.38
CA CYS A 329 7.02 -2.54 -15.02
C CYS A 329 6.35 -1.92 -16.26
N THR A 330 5.06 -2.15 -16.44
CA THR A 330 4.25 -1.55 -17.53
C THR A 330 3.76 -0.13 -17.20
N ALA A 331 4.08 0.41 -16.02
CA ALA A 331 3.62 1.70 -15.51
C ALA A 331 2.08 1.89 -15.62
N CYS A 332 1.32 0.83 -15.35
CA CYS A 332 -0.16 0.80 -15.53
C CYS A 332 -0.96 1.39 -14.36
N TYR A 333 -0.31 1.80 -13.28
CA TYR A 333 -0.93 2.38 -12.07
C TYR A 333 -1.76 1.41 -11.20
N ALA A 334 -1.96 0.14 -11.61
CA ALA A 334 -2.82 -0.80 -10.90
C ALA A 334 -2.41 -1.02 -9.42
N CYS A 335 -1.10 -1.13 -9.15
CA CYS A 335 -0.56 -1.32 -7.80
C CYS A 335 -0.82 -0.12 -6.87
N VAL A 336 -0.80 1.10 -7.40
CA VAL A 336 -1.13 2.33 -6.66
C VAL A 336 -2.63 2.37 -6.35
N GLN A 337 -3.45 2.08 -7.36
CA GLN A 337 -4.91 2.14 -7.24
C GLN A 337 -5.49 1.15 -6.24
N ILE A 338 -4.93 -0.07 -6.16
CA ILE A 338 -5.42 -1.14 -5.28
C ILE A 338 -4.92 -0.99 -3.83
N CYS A 339 -3.93 -0.14 -3.58
CA CYS A 339 -3.28 -0.07 -2.27
C CYS A 339 -4.22 0.50 -1.20
N PRO A 340 -4.55 -0.26 -0.14
CA PRO A 340 -5.47 0.18 0.89
C PRO A 340 -4.89 1.24 1.83
N VAL A 341 -3.59 1.46 1.77
CA VAL A 341 -2.86 2.42 2.61
C VAL A 341 -2.23 3.56 1.81
N GLY A 342 -2.51 3.63 0.50
CA GLY A 342 -2.11 4.75 -0.34
C GLY A 342 -0.65 4.74 -0.82
N ASN A 343 0.05 3.59 -0.78
CA ASN A 343 1.41 3.48 -1.30
C ASN A 343 1.45 3.62 -2.83
N GLU A 344 2.54 4.20 -3.32
CA GLU A 344 2.75 4.55 -4.72
C GLU A 344 3.96 3.81 -5.37
N PRO A 345 4.07 2.46 -5.30
CA PRO A 345 5.30 1.74 -5.71
C PRO A 345 5.66 1.90 -7.19
N MET A 346 4.70 2.21 -8.05
CA MET A 346 4.98 2.54 -9.45
C MET A 346 5.85 3.80 -9.57
N HIS A 347 5.63 4.78 -8.72
CA HIS A 347 6.40 6.02 -8.75
C HIS A 347 7.85 5.81 -8.28
N ASP A 348 8.11 4.91 -7.34
CA ASP A 348 9.48 4.48 -7.00
C ASP A 348 10.20 3.90 -8.22
N ILE A 349 9.50 3.04 -8.98
CA ILE A 349 10.06 2.43 -10.20
C ILE A 349 10.35 3.50 -11.26
N LEU A 350 9.52 4.52 -11.38
CA LEU A 350 9.77 5.63 -12.31
C LEU A 350 10.98 6.46 -11.91
N GLU A 351 11.19 6.73 -10.62
CA GLU A 351 12.40 7.41 -10.13
C GLU A 351 13.67 6.59 -10.42
N LEU A 352 13.61 5.27 -10.24
CA LEU A 352 14.69 4.37 -10.60
C LEU A 352 14.98 4.40 -12.11
N ARG A 353 13.94 4.36 -12.96
CA ARG A 353 14.07 4.43 -14.41
C ARG A 353 14.73 5.73 -14.86
N ARG A 354 14.27 6.87 -14.33
CA ARG A 354 14.84 8.19 -14.63
C ARG A 354 16.34 8.21 -14.38
N SER A 355 16.77 7.72 -13.23
CA SER A 355 18.19 7.63 -12.90
C SER A 355 18.95 6.66 -13.80
N LEU A 356 18.39 5.49 -14.11
CA LEU A 356 19.03 4.50 -14.98
C LEU A 356 19.15 4.98 -16.42
N VAL A 357 18.14 5.65 -16.95
CA VAL A 357 18.17 6.24 -18.30
C VAL A 357 19.20 7.36 -18.38
N PHE A 358 19.20 8.24 -17.38
CA PHE A 358 20.19 9.33 -17.30
C PHE A 358 21.64 8.82 -17.26
N ASP A 359 21.86 7.71 -16.52
CA ASP A 359 23.18 7.05 -16.44
C ASP A 359 23.51 6.18 -17.67
N GLY A 360 22.63 6.07 -18.65
CA GLY A 360 22.80 5.19 -19.82
C GLY A 360 22.72 3.69 -19.48
N LYS A 361 22.13 3.33 -18.33
CA LYS A 361 21.99 1.95 -17.83
C LYS A 361 20.61 1.36 -18.18
N MET A 362 20.20 1.50 -19.42
CA MET A 362 18.95 0.95 -19.94
C MET A 362 19.24 -0.25 -20.88
N PRO A 363 18.24 -1.11 -21.17
CA PRO A 363 18.36 -2.14 -22.20
C PRO A 363 18.69 -1.52 -23.57
N ASP A 364 19.55 -2.18 -24.34
CA ASP A 364 20.00 -1.67 -25.66
C ASP A 364 18.83 -1.43 -26.61
N GLU A 365 17.85 -2.32 -26.64
CA GLU A 365 16.64 -2.21 -27.47
C GLU A 365 15.82 -0.96 -27.10
N LEU A 366 15.77 -0.59 -25.81
CA LEU A 366 15.12 0.64 -25.39
C LEU A 366 15.88 1.87 -25.89
N GLY A 367 17.21 1.84 -25.81
CA GLY A 367 18.08 2.90 -26.36
C GLY A 367 17.88 3.12 -27.86
N GLU A 368 17.70 2.04 -28.64
CA GLU A 368 17.40 2.12 -30.08
C GLU A 368 16.01 2.75 -30.32
N VAL A 369 15.01 2.39 -29.54
CA VAL A 369 13.66 2.97 -29.66
C VAL A 369 13.68 4.47 -29.33
N LEU A 370 14.37 4.88 -28.26
CA LEU A 370 14.49 6.29 -27.88
C LEU A 370 15.20 7.10 -28.95
N ARG A 371 16.28 6.57 -29.56
CA ARG A 371 16.95 7.19 -30.70
C ARG A 371 16.01 7.32 -31.90
N SER A 372 15.22 6.29 -32.20
CA SER A 372 14.24 6.33 -33.29
C SER A 372 13.16 7.39 -33.04
N LEU A 373 12.73 7.56 -31.79
CA LEU A 373 11.79 8.61 -31.41
C LEU A 373 12.38 10.02 -31.59
N ASP A 374 13.63 10.21 -31.22
CA ASP A 374 14.32 11.49 -31.40
C ASP A 374 14.50 11.83 -32.91
N GLU A 375 15.08 10.94 -33.67
CA GLU A 375 15.43 11.17 -35.09
C GLU A 375 14.20 11.20 -36.01
N GLN A 376 13.26 10.24 -35.83
CA GLN A 376 12.14 10.03 -36.73
C GLN A 376 10.77 10.43 -36.17
N GLY A 377 10.67 10.73 -34.85
CA GLY A 377 9.44 11.04 -34.16
C GLY A 377 8.48 9.85 -34.03
N ASN A 378 8.99 8.63 -34.14
CA ASN A 378 8.22 7.39 -33.95
C ASN A 378 9.09 6.23 -33.46
N SER A 379 8.49 5.30 -32.74
CA SER A 379 9.17 4.15 -32.14
C SER A 379 9.58 3.05 -33.13
N PHE A 380 9.21 3.15 -34.40
CA PHE A 380 9.52 2.17 -35.46
C PHE A 380 10.76 2.53 -36.26
N GLY A 381 11.36 3.71 -36.03
CA GLY A 381 12.48 4.21 -36.86
C GLY A 381 12.12 4.47 -38.33
N GLU A 382 10.83 4.55 -38.63
CA GLU A 382 10.32 4.69 -39.96
C GLU A 382 10.23 6.17 -40.38
N SER A 383 10.54 6.45 -41.65
CA SER A 383 10.39 7.81 -42.19
C SER A 383 8.94 8.29 -42.06
N ASN A 384 8.75 9.52 -41.58
CA ASN A 384 7.43 10.14 -41.45
C ASN A 384 6.69 10.26 -42.80
N ARG A 385 7.37 10.17 -43.95
CA ARG A 385 6.68 10.06 -45.25
C ARG A 385 5.87 8.79 -45.40
N ARG A 386 6.22 7.70 -44.64
CA ARG A 386 5.52 6.41 -44.66
C ARG A 386 4.34 6.40 -43.69
N ARG A 387 4.25 7.31 -42.73
CA ARG A 387 3.20 7.36 -41.68
C ARG A 387 1.79 7.35 -42.27
N SER A 388 1.53 8.01 -43.39
CA SER A 388 0.22 8.03 -44.05
C SER A 388 0.07 7.04 -45.20
N LYS A 389 1.00 6.07 -45.37
CA LYS A 389 0.93 5.08 -46.46
C LYS A 389 -0.35 4.22 -46.40
N TRP A 390 -0.83 3.98 -45.20
CA TRP A 390 -2.05 3.22 -44.96
C TRP A 390 -3.34 3.90 -45.48
N THR A 391 -3.32 5.23 -45.68
CA THR A 391 -4.48 5.99 -46.19
C THR A 391 -4.67 5.84 -47.70
N ARG A 392 -3.77 5.11 -48.39
CA ARG A 392 -3.87 4.93 -49.84
C ARG A 392 -5.23 4.37 -50.24
N LYS A 393 -5.90 5.02 -51.21
CA LYS A 393 -7.28 4.71 -51.68
C LYS A 393 -8.39 5.01 -50.63
N LEU A 394 -8.11 5.78 -49.59
CA LEU A 394 -9.10 6.31 -48.67
C LEU A 394 -9.13 7.84 -48.84
N ASP A 395 -10.35 8.38 -48.85
CA ASP A 395 -10.55 9.83 -48.86
C ASP A 395 -10.57 10.34 -47.42
N ILE A 396 -9.42 10.79 -46.93
CA ILE A 396 -9.23 11.30 -45.56
C ILE A 396 -8.62 12.69 -45.66
N LYS A 397 -9.22 13.69 -45.02
CA LYS A 397 -8.75 15.06 -45.01
C LYS A 397 -7.38 15.20 -44.36
N ASP A 398 -6.58 16.11 -44.86
CA ASP A 398 -5.34 16.56 -44.20
C ASP A 398 -5.68 17.74 -43.31
N ALA A 399 -5.82 17.50 -41.99
CA ALA A 399 -6.22 18.49 -41.00
C ALA A 399 -5.26 19.70 -40.88
N ARG A 400 -4.08 19.66 -41.52
CA ARG A 400 -3.19 20.81 -41.61
C ARG A 400 -3.61 21.78 -42.73
N LYS A 401 -4.47 21.35 -43.66
CA LYS A 401 -4.89 22.11 -44.84
C LYS A 401 -6.36 22.46 -44.83
N GLU A 402 -7.17 21.65 -44.18
CA GLU A 402 -8.61 21.73 -44.18
C GLU A 402 -9.13 21.67 -42.74
N ALA A 403 -10.17 22.43 -42.41
CA ALA A 403 -10.86 22.32 -41.14
C ALA A 403 -11.62 21.00 -41.09
N VAL A 404 -11.67 20.38 -39.91
CA VAL A 404 -12.37 19.13 -39.63
C VAL A 404 -13.04 19.20 -38.28
N ASP A 405 -14.17 18.51 -38.11
CA ASP A 405 -14.87 18.45 -36.84
C ASP A 405 -14.12 17.51 -35.86
N LEU A 406 -13.49 16.44 -36.38
CA LEU A 406 -12.75 15.47 -35.60
C LEU A 406 -11.30 15.34 -36.10
N LEU A 407 -10.36 15.77 -35.27
CA LEU A 407 -8.94 15.47 -35.50
C LEU A 407 -8.61 14.07 -34.95
N TRP A 408 -8.29 13.12 -35.81
CA TRP A 408 -7.88 11.79 -35.42
C TRP A 408 -6.35 11.69 -35.32
N PHE A 409 -5.85 11.55 -34.07
CA PHE A 409 -4.47 11.19 -33.79
C PHE A 409 -4.33 9.67 -33.94
N VAL A 410 -3.57 9.24 -34.96
CA VAL A 410 -3.48 7.82 -35.36
C VAL A 410 -2.51 7.04 -34.49
N GLY A 411 -1.35 7.65 -34.20
CA GLY A 411 -0.27 7.01 -33.45
C GLY A 411 0.63 6.09 -34.26
N ASP A 412 1.72 5.64 -33.63
CA ASP A 412 2.80 4.93 -34.31
C ASP A 412 2.38 3.51 -34.74
N PHE A 413 1.84 2.71 -33.80
CA PHE A 413 1.46 1.33 -34.07
C PHE A 413 0.39 1.24 -35.18
N ALA A 414 -0.63 2.07 -35.11
CA ALA A 414 -1.68 2.13 -36.14
C ALA A 414 -1.14 2.58 -37.50
N SER A 415 -0.08 3.38 -37.52
CA SER A 415 0.54 3.88 -38.75
C SER A 415 1.52 2.89 -39.40
N PHE A 416 2.30 2.16 -38.60
CA PHE A 416 3.46 1.40 -39.08
C PHE A 416 3.34 -0.11 -38.88
N ASN A 417 2.67 -0.60 -37.83
CA ASN A 417 2.50 -2.02 -37.60
C ASN A 417 1.47 -2.62 -38.56
N GLN A 418 1.86 -3.63 -39.31
CA GLN A 418 1.03 -4.23 -40.36
C GLN A 418 -0.32 -4.73 -39.86
N SER A 419 -0.37 -5.40 -38.74
CA SER A 419 -1.63 -5.91 -38.14
C SER A 419 -2.54 -4.77 -37.69
N CYS A 420 -1.99 -3.74 -37.03
CA CYS A 420 -2.74 -2.57 -36.58
C CYS A 420 -3.22 -1.70 -37.75
N THR A 421 -2.41 -1.57 -38.80
CA THR A 421 -2.75 -0.79 -39.99
C THR A 421 -4.03 -1.33 -40.69
N ALA A 422 -4.23 -2.64 -40.72
CA ALA A 422 -5.45 -3.22 -41.28
C ALA A 422 -6.70 -2.77 -40.50
N THR A 423 -6.65 -2.80 -39.16
CA THR A 423 -7.72 -2.28 -38.29
C THR A 423 -7.92 -0.78 -38.46
N THR A 424 -6.82 -0.01 -38.55
CA THR A 424 -6.84 1.46 -38.75
C THR A 424 -7.61 1.83 -40.02
N ARG A 425 -7.38 1.10 -41.12
CA ARG A 425 -8.14 1.28 -42.36
C ARG A 425 -9.63 1.04 -42.18
N LYS A 426 -10.00 -0.02 -41.42
CA LYS A 426 -11.42 -0.31 -41.14
C LYS A 426 -12.07 0.77 -40.28
N VAL A 427 -11.34 1.34 -39.31
CA VAL A 427 -11.84 2.48 -38.53
C VAL A 427 -12.10 3.69 -39.45
N ALA A 428 -11.21 3.99 -40.37
CA ALA A 428 -11.43 5.08 -41.34
C ALA A 428 -12.67 4.81 -42.22
N GLU A 429 -12.84 3.59 -42.73
CA GLU A 429 -14.01 3.21 -43.50
C GLU A 429 -15.33 3.37 -42.72
N VAL A 430 -15.33 2.98 -41.43
CA VAL A 430 -16.48 3.17 -40.53
C VAL A 430 -16.80 4.62 -40.27
N LEU A 431 -15.79 5.46 -39.98
CA LEU A 431 -15.98 6.89 -39.79
C LEU A 431 -16.54 7.55 -41.06
N THR A 432 -16.02 7.19 -42.22
CA THR A 432 -16.53 7.68 -43.51
C THR A 432 -17.98 7.25 -43.73
N ALA A 433 -18.31 5.98 -43.49
CA ALA A 433 -19.67 5.46 -43.66
C ALA A 433 -20.66 6.11 -42.68
N ALA A 434 -20.21 6.50 -41.51
CA ALA A 434 -20.99 7.23 -40.50
C ALA A 434 -21.15 8.73 -40.80
N GLY A 435 -20.57 9.22 -41.90
CA GLY A 435 -20.66 10.65 -42.28
C GLY A 435 -19.88 11.58 -41.35
N VAL A 436 -18.89 11.06 -40.61
CA VAL A 436 -18.09 11.87 -39.68
C VAL A 436 -17.09 12.71 -40.49
N ASP A 437 -17.09 14.03 -40.26
CA ASP A 437 -16.06 14.91 -40.81
C ASP A 437 -14.78 14.81 -40.00
N PHE A 438 -13.82 14.01 -40.48
CA PHE A 438 -12.56 13.78 -39.78
C PHE A 438 -11.34 13.94 -40.70
N GLY A 439 -10.22 14.22 -40.05
CA GLY A 439 -8.93 14.32 -40.71
C GLY A 439 -7.76 13.89 -39.82
N ILE A 440 -6.58 13.72 -40.44
CA ILE A 440 -5.35 13.34 -39.76
C ILE A 440 -4.22 14.32 -40.10
N ILE A 441 -3.18 14.36 -39.23
CA ILE A 441 -2.01 15.28 -39.44
C ILE A 441 -1.01 14.70 -40.47
N ARG A 442 -1.22 13.45 -40.90
CA ARG A 442 -0.33 12.77 -41.89
C ARG A 442 1.13 12.75 -41.41
N ARG A 443 2.07 13.16 -42.27
CA ARG A 443 3.51 13.20 -41.97
C ARG A 443 3.91 14.21 -40.88
N GLY A 444 3.02 15.07 -40.44
CA GLY A 444 3.27 16.03 -39.37
C GLY A 444 3.02 15.42 -37.97
N GLU A 445 2.39 14.25 -37.90
CA GLU A 445 2.17 13.57 -36.64
C GLU A 445 3.47 12.94 -36.13
N ARG A 446 3.73 13.07 -34.83
CA ARG A 446 4.82 12.41 -34.12
C ARG A 446 4.25 11.54 -33.00
N SER A 447 5.09 10.77 -32.33
CA SER A 447 4.72 10.06 -31.11
C SER A 447 4.12 11.02 -30.07
N ALA A 448 3.16 10.54 -29.28
CA ALA A 448 2.56 11.33 -28.20
C ALA A 448 3.54 11.59 -27.03
N GLY A 449 4.72 10.97 -27.02
CA GLY A 449 5.73 11.11 -25.98
C GLY A 449 5.41 10.39 -24.65
N ASN A 450 4.18 9.91 -24.47
CA ASN A 450 3.78 9.25 -23.23
C ASN A 450 4.68 8.05 -22.88
N ASP A 451 5.09 7.25 -23.87
CA ASP A 451 5.96 6.09 -23.66
C ASP A 451 7.38 6.51 -23.25
N VAL A 452 7.88 7.61 -23.80
CA VAL A 452 9.18 8.21 -23.47
C VAL A 452 9.26 8.52 -21.98
N ARG A 453 8.27 9.23 -21.47
CA ARG A 453 8.22 9.61 -20.06
C ARG A 453 8.01 8.43 -19.12
N ARG A 454 7.24 7.44 -19.54
CA ARG A 454 6.98 6.21 -18.74
C ARG A 454 8.20 5.31 -18.61
N VAL A 455 9.16 5.39 -19.54
CA VAL A 455 10.43 4.69 -19.42
C VAL A 455 11.50 5.50 -18.67
N GLY A 456 11.21 6.75 -18.32
CA GLY A 456 12.08 7.59 -17.51
C GLY A 456 12.93 8.58 -18.31
N GLU A 457 12.71 8.70 -19.63
CA GLU A 457 13.40 9.68 -20.45
C GLU A 457 12.64 11.01 -20.41
N GLU A 458 13.21 11.98 -19.71
CA GLU A 458 12.57 13.30 -19.52
C GLU A 458 13.13 14.36 -20.49
N GLY A 459 14.34 14.16 -21.04
CA GLY A 459 14.97 15.11 -21.95
C GLY A 459 14.35 15.09 -23.34
N LEU A 460 13.94 13.93 -23.81
CA LEU A 460 13.27 13.76 -25.11
C LEU A 460 11.77 14.10 -25.04
N PHE A 461 11.13 13.95 -23.87
CA PHE A 461 9.72 14.28 -23.66
C PHE A 461 9.47 15.77 -23.76
#